data_002c7810afe0e24cf187834a713f05d6
#
_entry.id   002c7810afe0e24cf187834a713f05d6
#
_cell.length_a   1.000
_cell.length_b   1.000
_cell.length_c   1.000
_cell.angle_alpha   90.00
_cell.angle_beta   90.00
_cell.angle_gamma   90.00
#
_symmetry.space_group_name_H-M   'P 1'
#
loop_
_entity.id
_entity.type
_entity.pdbx_description
1 polymer ?
#
loop_
_entity_poly.entity_id
_entity_poly.type
_entity_poly.pdbx_seq_one_letter_code
_entity_poly.pdbx_strand_id
1 'polypeptide(L)'
;DKGARLHCSIAGGRKTMSFYLGSALSLFGRSWDKLYHVLVTPEFESHPDFYWKPQKDRILEVKGHDGKTIKKLNTKNAEISLAELPFIRLKDKFDLSGKGFKELVGEGQREIDTASAQMPLKVNLKERILKIGATTIEMVPVQLTVYNAFLREKIKRCKYPEKPYCLDCTDCFPFLIDLSNKRSINEMAEDYKKAYGQNTGPVEEFLRQWPEGIEIAALRQNISKINKNIKEHLNDETLSSYYTVTAIGKHGNKRHGVKVEKGKVRVV
;
A
#
# COMPACT_ATOMS: atom_id res chain seq x y z
N ASP A 1 -27.84 -0.43 4.60
CA ASP A 1 -27.82 -0.54 6.06
C ASP A 1 -26.36 -0.67 6.55
N LYS A 2 -25.89 0.33 7.32
CA LYS A 2 -24.51 0.37 7.82
C LYS A 2 -24.20 -0.72 8.87
N GLY A 3 -25.22 -1.26 9.53
CA GLY A 3 -25.10 -2.31 10.55
C GLY A 3 -25.27 -3.74 10.02
N ALA A 4 -25.69 -3.92 8.76
CA ALA A 4 -25.92 -5.24 8.20
C ALA A 4 -24.60 -5.99 7.96
N ARG A 5 -24.56 -7.28 8.31
CA ARG A 5 -23.47 -8.20 7.99
C ARG A 5 -23.87 -9.05 6.79
N LEU A 6 -22.97 -9.17 5.81
CA LEU A 6 -23.16 -10.06 4.69
C LEU A 6 -22.54 -11.43 4.99
N HIS A 7 -23.34 -12.48 4.78
CA HIS A 7 -22.89 -13.87 4.78
C HIS A 7 -23.08 -14.40 3.35
N CYS A 8 -22.01 -14.52 2.61
CA CYS A 8 -22.00 -14.91 1.21
C CYS A 8 -21.54 -16.35 1.07
N SER A 9 -22.19 -17.14 0.20
CA SER A 9 -21.78 -18.50 -0.08
C SER A 9 -21.39 -18.63 -1.56
N ILE A 10 -20.26 -19.33 -1.79
CA ILE A 10 -19.83 -19.72 -3.15
C ILE A 10 -20.35 -21.10 -3.56
N ALA A 11 -21.10 -21.76 -2.70
CA ALA A 11 -21.73 -23.03 -3.05
C ALA A 11 -22.89 -22.80 -4.02
N GLY A 12 -22.85 -23.51 -5.13
CA GLY A 12 -23.86 -23.41 -6.19
C GLY A 12 -23.56 -22.35 -7.25
N GLY A 13 -24.36 -22.34 -8.31
CA GLY A 13 -24.21 -21.46 -9.45
C GLY A 13 -23.05 -21.84 -10.38
N ARG A 14 -22.78 -20.96 -11.35
CA ARG A 14 -21.67 -21.15 -12.28
C ARG A 14 -20.35 -20.78 -11.60
N LYS A 15 -19.26 -21.47 -11.89
CA LYS A 15 -17.91 -21.22 -11.34
C LYS A 15 -17.47 -19.76 -11.46
N THR A 16 -17.83 -19.09 -12.55
CA THR A 16 -17.56 -17.65 -12.76
C THR A 16 -18.28 -16.76 -11.74
N MET A 17 -19.49 -17.12 -11.30
CA MET A 17 -20.23 -16.35 -10.29
C MET A 17 -19.55 -16.43 -8.93
N SER A 18 -19.06 -17.63 -8.55
CA SER A 18 -18.30 -17.81 -7.30
C SER A 18 -17.01 -16.99 -7.31
N PHE A 19 -16.29 -16.96 -8.44
CA PHE A 19 -15.11 -16.12 -8.62
C PHE A 19 -15.44 -14.62 -8.45
N TYR A 20 -16.47 -14.13 -9.14
CA TYR A 20 -16.86 -12.71 -9.04
C TYR A 20 -17.34 -12.34 -7.65
N LEU A 21 -18.06 -13.24 -6.96
CA LEU A 21 -18.51 -12.99 -5.59
C LEU A 21 -17.31 -12.84 -4.63
N GLY A 22 -16.35 -13.77 -4.70
CA GLY A 22 -15.14 -13.69 -3.90
C GLY A 22 -14.32 -12.41 -4.18
N SER A 23 -14.18 -12.08 -5.46
CA SER A 23 -13.47 -10.87 -5.89
C SER A 23 -14.20 -9.58 -5.47
N ALA A 24 -15.54 -9.56 -5.57
CA ALA A 24 -16.34 -8.43 -5.11
C ALA A 24 -16.21 -8.23 -3.58
N LEU A 25 -16.24 -9.31 -2.81
CA LEU A 25 -15.99 -9.23 -1.37
C LEU A 25 -14.58 -8.76 -1.04
N SER A 26 -13.58 -9.14 -1.83
CA SER A 26 -12.21 -8.62 -1.65
C SER A 26 -12.14 -7.11 -1.87
N LEU A 27 -12.82 -6.57 -2.88
CA LEU A 27 -12.81 -5.15 -3.20
C LEU A 27 -13.74 -4.31 -2.31
N PHE A 28 -14.93 -4.82 -2.00
CA PHE A 28 -16.00 -4.03 -1.37
C PHE A 28 -16.40 -4.52 0.02
N GLY A 29 -15.94 -5.71 0.44
CA GLY A 29 -16.31 -6.34 1.72
C GLY A 29 -15.83 -5.53 2.92
N ARG A 30 -16.71 -5.43 3.91
CA ARG A 30 -16.41 -4.80 5.20
C ARG A 30 -15.71 -5.78 6.12
N SER A 31 -15.12 -5.32 7.21
CA SER A 31 -14.34 -6.16 8.15
C SER A 31 -15.14 -7.33 8.75
N TRP A 32 -16.47 -7.19 8.84
CA TRP A 32 -17.37 -8.19 9.40
C TRP A 32 -18.11 -9.05 8.36
N ASP A 33 -17.96 -8.75 7.06
CA ASP A 33 -18.54 -9.56 5.99
C ASP A 33 -17.79 -10.89 5.86
N LYS A 34 -18.52 -11.98 5.58
CA LYS A 34 -18.01 -13.35 5.59
C LYS A 34 -18.29 -14.06 4.28
N LEU A 35 -17.36 -14.90 3.87
CA LEU A 35 -17.48 -15.79 2.71
C LEU A 35 -17.43 -17.24 3.17
N TYR A 36 -18.34 -18.04 2.65
CA TYR A 36 -18.48 -19.44 3.02
C TYR A 36 -18.54 -20.35 1.81
N HIS A 37 -18.13 -21.58 2.00
CA HIS A 37 -18.48 -22.71 1.17
C HIS A 37 -19.29 -23.72 1.99
N VAL A 38 -20.39 -24.18 1.45
CA VAL A 38 -21.18 -25.26 2.05
C VAL A 38 -20.68 -26.57 1.46
N LEU A 39 -20.21 -27.46 2.31
CA LEU A 39 -19.72 -28.77 1.95
C LEU A 39 -20.70 -29.83 2.44
N VAL A 40 -20.86 -30.87 1.69
CA VAL A 40 -21.63 -32.04 2.08
C VAL A 40 -20.82 -33.29 1.81
N THR A 41 -21.07 -34.37 2.54
CA THR A 41 -20.47 -35.69 2.31
C THR A 41 -20.51 -36.00 0.81
N PRO A 42 -19.41 -36.38 0.15
CA PRO A 42 -19.30 -36.46 -1.32
C PRO A 42 -20.36 -37.28 -2.02
N GLU A 43 -20.84 -38.37 -1.36
CA GLU A 43 -21.86 -39.22 -1.94
C GLU A 43 -23.24 -38.54 -2.11
N PHE A 44 -23.47 -37.44 -1.36
CA PHE A 44 -24.70 -36.67 -1.42
C PHE A 44 -24.61 -35.43 -2.30
N GLU A 45 -23.38 -34.97 -2.61
CA GLU A 45 -23.11 -33.67 -3.28
C GLU A 45 -23.83 -33.56 -4.63
N SER A 46 -23.88 -34.62 -5.40
CA SER A 46 -24.48 -34.65 -6.74
C SER A 46 -25.74 -35.49 -6.80
N HIS A 47 -26.28 -35.92 -5.67
CA HIS A 47 -27.47 -36.78 -5.67
C HIS A 47 -28.74 -35.94 -6.01
N PRO A 48 -29.50 -36.27 -7.05
CA PRO A 48 -30.60 -35.46 -7.55
C PRO A 48 -31.72 -35.23 -6.53
N ASP A 49 -31.91 -36.17 -5.59
CA ASP A 49 -32.96 -36.11 -4.57
C ASP A 49 -32.44 -35.61 -3.20
N PHE A 50 -31.20 -35.12 -3.13
CA PHE A 50 -30.63 -34.58 -1.91
C PHE A 50 -30.32 -33.08 -2.05
N TYR A 51 -31.20 -32.23 -1.49
CA TYR A 51 -31.01 -30.77 -1.45
C TYR A 51 -30.55 -30.29 -0.09
N TRP A 52 -30.98 -30.98 0.98
CA TRP A 52 -30.69 -30.69 2.36
C TRP A 52 -30.97 -31.91 3.22
N LYS A 53 -30.37 -32.00 4.40
CA LYS A 53 -30.62 -33.05 5.35
C LYS A 53 -32.06 -33.02 5.82
N PRO A 54 -32.88 -34.05 5.57
CA PRO A 54 -34.32 -34.06 5.92
C PRO A 54 -34.50 -34.19 7.44
N GLN A 55 -35.64 -33.72 7.96
CA GLN A 55 -35.98 -33.87 9.39
C GLN A 55 -36.12 -35.32 9.82
N LYS A 56 -36.62 -36.18 8.90
CA LYS A 56 -36.71 -37.63 9.09
C LYS A 56 -35.77 -38.30 8.10
N ASP A 57 -34.91 -39.16 8.63
CA ASP A 57 -33.98 -39.89 7.78
C ASP A 57 -34.69 -40.77 6.76
N ARG A 58 -34.15 -40.78 5.55
CA ARG A 58 -34.66 -41.59 4.42
C ARG A 58 -33.50 -42.23 3.67
N ILE A 59 -33.84 -43.27 2.90
CA ILE A 59 -32.90 -43.94 2.01
C ILE A 59 -33.03 -43.33 0.63
N LEU A 60 -31.91 -42.93 0.05
CA LEU A 60 -31.79 -42.46 -1.32
C LEU A 60 -31.14 -43.55 -2.16
N GLU A 61 -31.62 -43.76 -3.39
CA GLU A 61 -31.11 -44.77 -4.29
C GLU A 61 -30.24 -44.16 -5.37
N VAL A 62 -28.97 -44.53 -5.41
CA VAL A 62 -28.06 -44.19 -6.51
C VAL A 62 -28.32 -45.19 -7.64
N LYS A 63 -28.78 -44.70 -8.79
CA LYS A 63 -29.06 -45.54 -9.98
C LYS A 63 -27.88 -45.48 -10.95
N GLY A 64 -27.57 -46.64 -11.53
CA GLY A 64 -26.63 -46.73 -12.64
C GLY A 64 -27.24 -46.27 -13.96
N HIS A 65 -26.43 -46.26 -15.01
CA HIS A 65 -26.88 -45.91 -16.37
C HIS A 65 -27.98 -46.85 -16.92
N ASP A 66 -28.05 -48.07 -16.39
CA ASP A 66 -29.08 -49.08 -16.74
C ASP A 66 -30.38 -48.89 -15.92
N GLY A 67 -30.45 -47.86 -15.07
CA GLY A 67 -31.57 -47.58 -14.18
C GLY A 67 -31.66 -48.46 -12.94
N LYS A 68 -30.76 -49.43 -12.77
CA LYS A 68 -30.72 -50.26 -11.57
C LYS A 68 -30.06 -49.58 -10.40
N THR A 69 -30.59 -49.85 -9.20
CA THR A 69 -30.00 -49.30 -7.95
C THR A 69 -28.64 -49.98 -7.69
N ILE A 70 -27.58 -49.22 -7.71
CA ILE A 70 -26.21 -49.65 -7.44
C ILE A 70 -25.75 -49.37 -6.01
N LYS A 71 -26.36 -48.39 -5.35
CA LYS A 71 -26.02 -47.99 -3.98
C LYS A 71 -27.23 -47.41 -3.28
N LYS A 72 -27.34 -47.65 -1.97
CA LYS A 72 -28.34 -47.00 -1.10
C LYS A 72 -27.60 -46.10 -0.11
N LEU A 73 -28.00 -44.83 -0.01
CA LEU A 73 -27.46 -43.85 0.88
C LEU A 73 -28.48 -43.50 1.95
N ASN A 74 -28.12 -43.64 3.21
CA ASN A 74 -28.99 -43.19 4.31
C ASN A 74 -28.66 -41.72 4.63
N THR A 75 -29.67 -40.84 4.58
CA THR A 75 -29.48 -39.41 4.88
C THR A 75 -29.00 -39.12 6.30
N LYS A 76 -29.11 -40.07 7.22
CA LYS A 76 -28.47 -40.00 8.54
C LYS A 76 -26.96 -39.74 8.45
N ASN A 77 -26.33 -40.34 7.44
CA ASN A 77 -24.87 -40.24 7.24
C ASN A 77 -24.46 -38.99 6.47
N ALA A 78 -25.41 -38.15 6.07
CA ALA A 78 -25.06 -36.89 5.42
C ALA A 78 -24.57 -35.89 6.47
N GLU A 79 -23.34 -35.44 6.30
CA GLU A 79 -22.75 -34.36 7.08
C GLU A 79 -22.69 -33.11 6.20
N ILE A 80 -23.22 -32.00 6.74
CA ILE A 80 -23.18 -30.71 6.07
C ILE A 80 -22.31 -29.81 6.94
N SER A 81 -21.26 -29.26 6.35
CA SER A 81 -20.34 -28.35 7.02
C SER A 81 -20.26 -27.01 6.31
N LEU A 82 -20.09 -25.96 7.10
CA LEU A 82 -19.92 -24.60 6.63
C LEU A 82 -18.45 -24.21 6.80
N ALA A 83 -17.72 -24.14 5.68
CA ALA A 83 -16.33 -23.69 5.69
C ALA A 83 -16.26 -22.19 5.49
N GLU A 84 -15.72 -21.46 6.45
CA GLU A 84 -15.41 -20.03 6.27
C GLU A 84 -14.17 -19.90 5.39
N LEU A 85 -14.27 -19.12 4.32
CA LEU A 85 -13.18 -18.86 3.39
C LEU A 85 -12.54 -17.51 3.71
N PRO A 86 -11.23 -17.47 4.01
CA PRO A 86 -10.53 -16.22 4.18
C PRO A 86 -10.39 -15.48 2.83
N PHE A 87 -10.48 -14.17 2.85
CA PHE A 87 -10.23 -13.32 1.69
C PHE A 87 -9.57 -12.01 2.11
N ILE A 88 -8.77 -11.44 1.19
CA ILE A 88 -8.09 -10.17 1.42
C ILE A 88 -9.09 -9.03 1.24
N ARG A 89 -9.15 -8.10 2.18
CA ARG A 89 -10.02 -6.92 2.14
C ARG A 89 -9.23 -5.71 1.67
N LEU A 90 -9.65 -5.15 0.56
CA LEU A 90 -8.98 -4.04 -0.11
C LEU A 90 -9.78 -2.74 -0.07
N LYS A 91 -11.02 -2.78 0.46
CA LYS A 91 -11.95 -1.65 0.47
C LYS A 91 -11.35 -0.35 1.01
N ASP A 92 -10.60 -0.44 2.11
CA ASP A 92 -10.00 0.73 2.76
C ASP A 92 -8.67 1.15 2.08
N LYS A 93 -8.26 0.42 1.04
CA LYS A 93 -7.01 0.65 0.30
C LYS A 93 -7.21 1.46 -0.97
N PHE A 94 -8.40 1.43 -1.56
CA PHE A 94 -8.69 2.04 -2.85
C PHE A 94 -9.79 3.09 -2.78
N ASP A 95 -9.69 4.08 -3.65
CA ASP A 95 -10.83 4.91 -4.00
C ASP A 95 -11.68 4.14 -5.03
N LEU A 96 -12.82 3.68 -4.57
CA LEU A 96 -13.75 2.86 -5.36
C LEU A 96 -14.69 3.70 -6.23
N SER A 97 -14.64 5.03 -6.12
CA SER A 97 -15.59 5.94 -6.77
C SER A 97 -15.43 5.92 -8.29
N GLY A 98 -16.49 5.58 -8.99
CA GLY A 98 -16.58 5.68 -10.45
C GLY A 98 -15.74 4.69 -11.26
N LYS A 99 -15.08 3.70 -10.61
CA LYS A 99 -14.19 2.75 -11.27
C LYS A 99 -14.84 1.41 -11.51
N GLY A 100 -14.55 0.81 -12.66
CA GLY A 100 -14.98 -0.55 -13.00
C GLY A 100 -14.14 -1.62 -12.31
N PHE A 101 -14.68 -2.84 -12.18
CA PHE A 101 -14.01 -3.98 -11.54
C PHE A 101 -12.60 -4.26 -12.10
N LYS A 102 -12.44 -4.27 -13.43
CA LYS A 102 -11.14 -4.50 -14.09
C LYS A 102 -10.10 -3.44 -13.73
N GLU A 103 -10.53 -2.20 -13.63
CA GLU A 103 -9.68 -1.07 -13.27
C GLU A 103 -9.21 -1.18 -11.83
N LEU A 104 -10.11 -1.50 -10.90
CA LEU A 104 -9.79 -1.72 -9.48
C LEU A 104 -8.83 -2.90 -9.27
N VAL A 105 -9.02 -4.00 -10.00
CA VAL A 105 -8.07 -5.14 -9.95
C VAL A 105 -6.68 -4.71 -10.45
N GLY A 106 -6.63 -3.95 -11.55
CA GLY A 106 -5.36 -3.44 -12.09
C GLY A 106 -4.65 -2.45 -11.15
N GLU A 107 -5.39 -1.61 -10.45
CA GLU A 107 -4.84 -0.74 -9.42
C GLU A 107 -4.30 -1.55 -8.24
N GLY A 108 -5.06 -2.53 -7.75
CA GLY A 108 -4.64 -3.40 -6.66
C GLY A 108 -3.35 -4.15 -6.98
N GLN A 109 -3.23 -4.66 -8.17
CA GLN A 109 -2.00 -5.33 -8.59
C GLN A 109 -0.81 -4.36 -8.61
N ARG A 110 -0.97 -3.17 -9.19
CA ARG A 110 0.08 -2.14 -9.19
C ARG A 110 0.52 -1.72 -7.78
N GLU A 111 -0.42 -1.64 -6.83
CA GLU A 111 -0.09 -1.35 -5.44
C GLU A 111 0.78 -2.43 -4.81
N ILE A 112 0.40 -3.69 -5.00
CA ILE A 112 1.16 -4.83 -4.48
C ILE A 112 2.57 -4.83 -5.07
N ASP A 113 2.69 -4.62 -6.36
CA ASP A 113 3.97 -4.57 -7.07
C ASP A 113 4.85 -3.42 -6.53
N THR A 114 4.26 -2.23 -6.41
CA THR A 114 4.94 -1.04 -5.87
C THR A 114 5.34 -1.21 -4.40
N ALA A 115 4.43 -1.74 -3.58
CA ALA A 115 4.71 -1.97 -2.17
C ALA A 115 5.79 -3.04 -1.95
N SER A 116 5.84 -4.03 -2.83
CA SER A 116 6.87 -5.09 -2.78
C SER A 116 8.24 -4.59 -3.23
N ALA A 117 8.29 -3.67 -4.20
CA ALA A 117 9.54 -3.09 -4.71
C ALA A 117 10.18 -2.08 -3.77
N GLN A 118 9.40 -1.39 -2.92
CA GLN A 118 9.94 -0.35 -2.05
C GLN A 118 10.49 -0.90 -0.74
N MET A 119 11.74 -0.60 -0.45
CA MET A 119 12.41 -0.90 0.82
C MET A 119 12.17 0.20 1.87
N PRO A 120 12.28 -0.10 3.18
CA PRO A 120 12.24 0.93 4.22
C PRO A 120 13.32 1.98 4.01
N LEU A 121 12.93 3.26 4.17
CA LEU A 121 13.80 4.42 4.13
C LEU A 121 14.00 4.98 5.53
N LYS A 122 15.22 4.99 6.00
CA LYS A 122 15.60 5.60 7.29
C LYS A 122 16.59 6.74 7.07
N VAL A 123 16.25 7.92 7.56
CA VAL A 123 17.16 9.08 7.63
C VAL A 123 17.70 9.18 9.04
N ASN A 124 19.00 9.06 9.20
CA ASN A 124 19.66 9.32 10.47
C ASN A 124 20.48 10.62 10.36
N LEU A 125 19.94 11.68 10.94
CA LEU A 125 20.53 13.01 10.86
C LEU A 125 21.84 13.08 11.66
N LYS A 126 21.92 12.42 12.81
CA LYS A 126 23.09 12.42 13.68
C LYS A 126 24.28 11.68 13.04
N GLU A 127 24.03 10.54 12.45
CA GLU A 127 25.04 9.74 11.77
C GLU A 127 25.31 10.21 10.33
N ARG A 128 24.50 11.13 9.81
CA ARG A 128 24.60 11.69 8.44
C ARG A 128 24.42 10.63 7.36
N ILE A 129 23.52 9.68 7.59
CA ILE A 129 23.27 8.58 6.67
C ILE A 129 21.81 8.50 6.22
N LEU A 130 21.66 8.06 5.00
CA LEU A 130 20.41 7.62 4.41
C LEU A 130 20.48 6.10 4.23
N LYS A 131 19.57 5.36 4.87
CA LYS A 131 19.52 3.90 4.74
C LYS A 131 18.29 3.48 3.96
N ILE A 132 18.48 2.74 2.88
CA ILE A 132 17.43 2.19 2.02
C ILE A 132 17.54 0.67 2.01
N GLY A 133 16.65 -0.02 2.73
CA GLY A 133 16.80 -1.45 2.99
C GLY A 133 18.13 -1.77 3.68
N ALA A 134 18.99 -2.55 3.03
CA ALA A 134 20.33 -2.88 3.49
C ALA A 134 21.39 -1.86 3.08
N THR A 135 21.13 -1.03 2.08
CA THR A 135 22.08 -0.05 1.52
C THR A 135 22.19 1.18 2.42
N THR A 136 23.41 1.54 2.83
CA THR A 136 23.70 2.74 3.62
C THR A 136 24.44 3.74 2.75
N ILE A 137 23.96 4.98 2.72
CA ILE A 137 24.49 6.06 1.90
C ILE A 137 24.89 7.21 2.82
N GLU A 138 26.17 7.57 2.84
CA GLU A 138 26.64 8.75 3.54
C GLU A 138 26.25 10.01 2.76
N MET A 139 25.79 11.02 3.48
CA MET A 139 25.38 12.29 2.88
C MET A 139 25.98 13.48 3.60
N VAL A 140 26.38 14.47 2.82
CA VAL A 140 26.75 15.78 3.37
C VAL A 140 25.54 16.36 4.12
N PRO A 141 25.74 16.98 5.30
CA PRO A 141 24.63 17.46 6.14
C PRO A 141 23.61 18.33 5.42
N VAL A 142 24.03 19.25 4.57
CA VAL A 142 23.11 20.11 3.80
C VAL A 142 22.24 19.29 2.84
N GLN A 143 22.79 18.28 2.19
CA GLN A 143 22.02 17.40 1.28
C GLN A 143 20.99 16.58 2.05
N LEU A 144 21.41 16.00 3.18
CA LEU A 144 20.51 15.21 4.03
C LEU A 144 19.35 16.06 4.58
N THR A 145 19.66 17.30 4.99
CA THR A 145 18.68 18.26 5.49
C THR A 145 17.69 18.69 4.40
N VAL A 146 18.18 18.97 3.19
CA VAL A 146 17.32 19.26 2.02
C VAL A 146 16.46 18.05 1.67
N TYR A 147 17.02 16.86 1.68
CA TYR A 147 16.25 15.63 1.44
C TYR A 147 15.16 15.42 2.49
N ASN A 148 15.52 15.63 3.77
CA ASN A 148 14.56 15.53 4.87
C ASN A 148 13.43 16.56 4.78
N ALA A 149 13.67 17.74 4.19
CA ALA A 149 12.62 18.73 3.97
C ALA A 149 11.50 18.17 3.05
N PHE A 150 11.84 17.46 1.96
CA PHE A 150 10.85 16.80 1.11
C PHE A 150 10.13 15.66 1.84
N LEU A 151 10.82 14.89 2.67
CA LEU A 151 10.20 13.83 3.47
C LEU A 151 9.28 14.41 4.55
N ARG A 152 9.60 15.57 5.10
CA ARG A 152 8.76 16.28 6.07
C ARG A 152 7.41 16.67 5.45
N GLU A 153 7.40 17.17 4.21
CA GLU A 153 6.17 17.44 3.47
C GLU A 153 5.31 16.17 3.35
N LYS A 154 5.93 15.04 3.03
CA LYS A 154 5.23 13.75 2.92
C LYS A 154 4.70 13.23 4.25
N ILE A 155 5.46 13.32 5.33
CA ILE A 155 5.11 12.70 6.62
C ILE A 155 4.20 13.61 7.44
N LYS A 156 4.58 14.89 7.59
CA LYS A 156 3.91 15.82 8.51
C LYS A 156 2.83 16.67 7.85
N ARG A 157 2.92 16.89 6.53
CA ARG A 157 2.02 17.77 5.78
C ARG A 157 1.22 17.02 4.72
N CYS A 158 1.12 15.70 4.86
CA CYS A 158 0.28 14.87 4.01
C CYS A 158 -1.19 15.28 4.15
N LYS A 159 -1.89 15.52 3.04
CA LYS A 159 -3.33 15.84 3.04
C LYS A 159 -4.21 14.67 3.47
N TYR A 160 -3.68 13.46 3.44
CA TYR A 160 -4.37 12.20 3.75
C TYR A 160 -3.60 11.42 4.81
N PRO A 161 -3.47 11.95 6.05
CA PRO A 161 -2.69 11.31 7.10
C PRO A 161 -3.23 9.93 7.49
N GLU A 162 -4.54 9.73 7.37
CA GLU A 162 -5.25 8.48 7.67
C GLU A 162 -4.96 7.36 6.66
N LYS A 163 -4.56 7.69 5.42
CA LYS A 163 -4.21 6.68 4.41
C LYS A 163 -2.83 6.10 4.71
N PRO A 164 -2.67 4.78 4.88
CA PRO A 164 -1.37 4.17 5.20
C PRO A 164 -0.40 4.10 4.01
N TYR A 165 -0.86 4.42 2.81
CA TYR A 165 -0.12 4.31 1.54
C TYR A 165 -0.28 5.59 0.72
N CYS A 166 0.64 5.82 -0.21
CA CYS A 166 0.63 6.98 -1.09
C CYS A 166 0.18 6.66 -2.51
N LEU A 167 0.39 5.44 -2.99
CA LEU A 167 0.23 5.09 -4.41
C LEU A 167 0.92 6.12 -5.33
N ASP A 168 0.24 6.54 -6.38
CA ASP A 168 0.69 7.60 -7.28
C ASP A 168 0.38 9.01 -6.76
N CYS A 169 -0.05 9.17 -5.49
CA CYS A 169 -0.37 10.46 -4.92
C CYS A 169 0.87 11.36 -4.80
N THR A 170 0.77 12.55 -5.36
CA THR A 170 1.82 13.56 -5.36
C THR A 170 1.39 14.88 -4.71
N ASP A 171 0.30 14.87 -3.93
CA ASP A 171 -0.28 16.08 -3.32
C ASP A 171 0.62 16.72 -2.27
N CYS A 172 1.52 15.92 -1.67
CA CYS A 172 2.52 16.40 -0.73
C CYS A 172 3.78 16.97 -1.41
N PHE A 173 3.85 17.01 -2.74
CA PHE A 173 5.01 17.55 -3.45
C PHE A 173 4.94 19.07 -3.45
N PRO A 174 5.86 19.79 -2.76
CA PRO A 174 5.90 21.25 -2.74
C PRO A 174 6.46 21.83 -4.03
N PHE A 175 6.19 23.12 -4.28
CA PHE A 175 7.03 23.93 -5.16
C PHE A 175 8.37 24.21 -4.49
N LEU A 176 9.43 24.41 -5.25
CA LEU A 176 10.72 24.75 -4.65
C LEU A 176 10.67 26.08 -3.89
N ILE A 177 9.82 27.02 -4.34
CA ILE A 177 9.62 28.29 -3.63
C ILE A 177 9.04 28.09 -2.22
N ASP A 178 8.21 27.04 -2.01
CA ASP A 178 7.64 26.73 -0.70
C ASP A 178 8.72 26.25 0.28
N LEU A 179 9.82 25.69 -0.23
CA LEU A 179 10.97 25.26 0.57
C LEU A 179 12.07 26.35 0.65
N SER A 180 11.95 27.45 -0.08
CA SER A 180 12.91 28.55 -0.20
C SER A 180 12.63 29.70 0.75
N ASN A 181 11.77 29.53 1.74
CA ASN A 181 11.38 30.58 2.68
C ASN A 181 12.04 30.44 4.06
N LYS A 182 11.93 31.50 4.87
CA LYS A 182 12.51 31.57 6.21
C LYS A 182 12.04 30.48 7.17
N ARG A 183 10.77 30.07 7.07
CA ARG A 183 10.23 28.96 7.87
C ARG A 183 10.94 27.66 7.54
N SER A 184 11.09 27.34 6.26
CA SER A 184 11.74 26.12 5.80
C SER A 184 13.22 26.08 6.19
N ILE A 185 13.93 27.20 6.10
CA ILE A 185 15.33 27.25 6.51
C ILE A 185 15.50 27.05 8.01
N ASN A 186 14.62 27.58 8.84
CA ASN A 186 14.64 27.32 10.28
C ASN A 186 14.40 25.85 10.61
N GLU A 187 13.44 25.21 9.93
CA GLU A 187 13.20 23.76 10.08
C GLU A 187 14.41 22.92 9.59
N MET A 188 15.09 23.37 8.53
CA MET A 188 16.32 22.76 8.04
C MET A 188 17.47 22.96 9.03
N ALA A 189 17.56 24.13 9.68
CA ALA A 189 18.58 24.41 10.68
C ALA A 189 18.45 23.51 11.91
N GLU A 190 17.25 23.18 12.34
CA GLU A 190 17.04 22.20 13.42
C GLU A 190 17.51 20.79 13.03
N ASP A 191 17.33 20.38 11.79
CA ASP A 191 17.89 19.12 11.29
C ASP A 191 19.42 19.17 11.18
N TYR A 192 19.94 20.30 10.74
CA TYR A 192 21.39 20.56 10.63
C TYR A 192 22.05 20.51 12.01
N LYS A 193 21.40 21.08 13.04
CA LYS A 193 21.84 21.01 14.43
C LYS A 193 21.94 19.57 14.93
N LYS A 194 21.03 18.69 14.57
CA LYS A 194 21.12 17.26 14.91
C LYS A 194 22.37 16.60 14.31
N ALA A 195 22.77 17.02 13.11
CA ALA A 195 23.95 16.48 12.42
C ALA A 195 25.28 16.94 13.04
N TYR A 196 25.31 18.06 13.77
CA TYR A 196 26.51 18.62 14.38
C TYR A 196 26.50 18.56 15.90
N GLY A 197 25.41 18.15 16.53
CA GLY A 197 25.28 18.02 17.98
C GLY A 197 25.48 19.36 18.71
N GLN A 198 26.45 19.43 19.61
CA GLN A 198 26.74 20.64 20.40
C GLN A 198 27.54 21.70 19.64
N ASN A 199 28.04 21.39 18.45
CA ASN A 199 28.79 22.36 17.64
C ASN A 199 27.82 23.29 16.91
N THR A 200 27.67 24.53 17.38
CA THR A 200 26.75 25.53 16.83
C THR A 200 27.29 26.28 15.63
N GLY A 201 28.62 26.37 15.49
CA GLY A 201 29.28 27.16 14.44
C GLY A 201 28.77 26.84 13.02
N PRO A 202 28.71 25.56 12.59
CA PRO A 202 28.17 25.22 11.27
C PRO A 202 26.70 25.58 11.09
N VAL A 203 25.91 25.55 12.17
CA VAL A 203 24.46 25.93 12.13
C VAL A 203 24.32 27.44 11.97
N GLU A 204 25.11 28.21 12.69
CA GLU A 204 25.13 29.67 12.58
C GLU A 204 25.59 30.11 11.19
N GLU A 205 26.59 29.44 10.63
CA GLU A 205 27.04 29.69 9.27
C GLU A 205 25.99 29.36 8.23
N PHE A 206 25.28 28.23 8.38
CA PHE A 206 24.17 27.83 7.53
C PHE A 206 23.07 28.88 7.54
N LEU A 207 22.66 29.39 8.72
CA LEU A 207 21.65 30.45 8.84
C LEU A 207 22.11 31.78 8.30
N ARG A 208 23.41 32.13 8.48
CA ARG A 208 24.04 33.35 7.94
C ARG A 208 24.08 33.33 6.41
N GLN A 209 24.33 32.16 5.82
CA GLN A 209 24.33 31.98 4.37
C GLN A 209 22.95 32.15 3.76
N TRP A 210 21.87 31.77 4.50
CA TRP A 210 20.51 31.74 4.03
C TRP A 210 19.51 32.48 4.94
N PRO A 211 19.69 33.79 5.17
CA PRO A 211 18.96 34.52 6.21
C PRO A 211 17.43 34.62 5.95
N GLU A 212 17.02 34.64 4.69
CA GLU A 212 15.62 34.71 4.27
C GLU A 212 15.09 33.40 3.66
N GLY A 213 15.93 32.37 3.52
CA GLY A 213 15.62 31.06 2.95
C GLY A 213 16.65 30.62 1.90
N ILE A 214 16.73 29.31 1.69
CA ILE A 214 17.68 28.74 0.73
C ILE A 214 17.29 29.10 -0.70
N GLU A 215 18.24 29.53 -1.52
CA GLU A 215 17.98 29.87 -2.92
C GLU A 215 17.52 28.66 -3.75
N ILE A 216 16.58 28.89 -4.67
CA ILE A 216 16.06 27.83 -5.57
C ILE A 216 17.16 27.17 -6.38
N ALA A 217 18.18 27.94 -6.80
CA ALA A 217 19.35 27.40 -7.52
C ALA A 217 20.13 26.42 -6.65
N ALA A 218 20.36 26.77 -5.37
CA ALA A 218 21.04 25.92 -4.41
C ALA A 218 20.21 24.64 -4.08
N LEU A 219 18.87 24.76 -3.98
CA LEU A 219 18.00 23.60 -3.84
C LEU A 219 18.14 22.64 -5.02
N ARG A 220 18.08 23.15 -6.26
CA ARG A 220 18.25 22.34 -7.48
C ARG A 220 19.60 21.63 -7.52
N GLN A 221 20.66 22.34 -7.16
CA GLN A 221 22.00 21.75 -7.11
C GLN A 221 22.09 20.63 -6.08
N ASN A 222 21.54 20.84 -4.89
CA ASN A 222 21.53 19.81 -3.84
C ASN A 222 20.65 18.61 -4.27
N ILE A 223 19.47 18.82 -4.85
CA ILE A 223 18.63 17.76 -5.42
C ILE A 223 19.42 16.93 -6.43
N SER A 224 20.15 17.56 -7.34
CA SER A 224 20.96 16.85 -8.34
C SER A 224 22.01 15.95 -7.68
N LYS A 225 22.74 16.48 -6.67
CA LYS A 225 23.76 15.73 -5.92
C LYS A 225 23.15 14.57 -5.12
N ILE A 226 22.03 14.81 -4.45
CA ILE A 226 21.26 13.78 -3.71
C ILE A 226 20.85 12.66 -4.65
N ASN A 227 20.22 12.99 -5.78
CA ASN A 227 19.75 12.02 -6.75
C ASN A 227 20.89 11.20 -7.36
N LYS A 228 22.03 11.85 -7.67
CA LYS A 228 23.22 11.16 -8.15
C LYS A 228 23.71 10.16 -7.12
N ASN A 229 23.89 10.57 -5.87
CA ASN A 229 24.36 9.72 -4.78
C ASN A 229 23.44 8.50 -4.55
N ILE A 230 22.13 8.71 -4.52
CA ILE A 230 21.16 7.60 -4.36
C ILE A 230 21.25 6.61 -5.54
N LYS A 231 21.31 7.10 -6.79
CA LYS A 231 21.37 6.24 -7.97
C LYS A 231 22.65 5.40 -8.01
N GLU A 232 23.79 6.00 -7.69
CA GLU A 232 25.08 5.32 -7.67
C GLU A 232 25.14 4.19 -6.64
N HIS A 233 24.51 4.35 -5.47
CA HIS A 233 24.52 3.33 -4.42
C HIS A 233 23.48 2.24 -4.61
N LEU A 234 22.32 2.56 -5.17
CA LEU A 234 21.28 1.56 -5.41
C LEU A 234 21.52 0.74 -6.69
N ASN A 235 22.20 1.34 -7.67
CA ASN A 235 22.51 0.72 -8.98
C ASN A 235 21.32 0.00 -9.66
N ASP A 236 20.10 0.48 -9.38
CA ASP A 236 18.84 0.01 -9.93
C ASP A 236 17.98 1.25 -10.21
N GLU A 237 17.68 1.49 -11.48
CA GLU A 237 16.97 2.69 -11.91
C GLU A 237 15.51 2.69 -11.45
N THR A 238 14.86 1.53 -11.51
CA THR A 238 13.47 1.37 -11.07
C THR A 238 13.36 1.62 -9.57
N LEU A 239 14.20 0.96 -8.78
CA LEU A 239 14.22 1.11 -7.33
C LEU A 239 14.58 2.55 -6.93
N SER A 240 15.62 3.13 -7.53
CA SER A 240 16.08 4.48 -7.20
C SER A 240 15.03 5.57 -7.51
N SER A 241 14.13 5.32 -8.47
CA SER A 241 13.05 6.23 -8.82
C SER A 241 12.09 6.53 -7.67
N TYR A 242 11.94 5.62 -6.72
CA TYR A 242 11.11 5.82 -5.52
C TYR A 242 11.77 6.73 -4.48
N TYR A 243 13.09 6.78 -4.43
CA TYR A 243 13.86 7.49 -3.38
C TYR A 243 14.48 8.79 -3.85
N THR A 244 14.62 9.00 -5.15
CA THR A 244 15.12 10.26 -5.70
C THR A 244 14.04 11.35 -5.63
N VAL A 245 14.49 12.60 -5.48
CA VAL A 245 13.59 13.76 -5.57
C VAL A 245 13.25 13.97 -7.04
N THR A 246 11.98 13.72 -7.39
CA THR A 246 11.46 13.81 -8.75
C THR A 246 10.62 15.08 -8.93
N ALA A 247 10.63 15.62 -10.16
CA ALA A 247 9.80 16.76 -10.53
C ALA A 247 8.57 16.28 -11.31
N ILE A 248 7.41 16.82 -10.97
CA ILE A 248 6.14 16.56 -11.67
C ILE A 248 5.49 17.88 -12.11
N GLY A 249 4.67 17.83 -13.16
CA GLY A 249 3.96 19.00 -13.69
C GLY A 249 4.62 19.59 -14.94
N LYS A 250 3.95 20.61 -15.50
CA LYS A 250 4.39 21.28 -16.73
C LYS A 250 5.51 22.29 -16.44
N HIS A 251 6.23 22.69 -17.49
CA HIS A 251 7.27 23.72 -17.39
C HIS A 251 6.71 25.00 -16.73
N GLY A 252 7.44 25.55 -15.76
CA GLY A 252 7.00 26.73 -14.98
C GLY A 252 6.16 26.40 -13.72
N ASN A 253 5.53 25.22 -13.65
CA ASN A 253 4.68 24.81 -12.52
C ASN A 253 5.07 23.42 -12.01
N LYS A 254 6.38 23.20 -11.74
CA LYS A 254 6.92 21.93 -11.30
C LYS A 254 6.91 21.83 -9.78
N ARG A 255 6.27 20.79 -9.28
CA ARG A 255 6.36 20.37 -7.87
C ARG A 255 7.41 19.26 -7.73
N HIS A 256 8.05 19.16 -6.58
CA HIS A 256 9.16 18.22 -6.34
C HIS A 256 8.88 17.38 -5.10
N GLY A 257 9.27 16.13 -5.13
CA GLY A 257 9.08 15.25 -3.97
C GLY A 257 9.63 13.85 -4.19
N VAL A 258 9.50 13.03 -3.16
CA VAL A 258 9.99 11.64 -3.14
C VAL A 258 8.79 10.70 -3.22
N LYS A 259 8.86 9.68 -4.09
CA LYS A 259 7.72 8.78 -4.33
C LYS A 259 7.54 7.70 -3.27
N VAL A 260 8.58 7.39 -2.49
CA VAL A 260 8.52 6.35 -1.47
C VAL A 260 7.26 6.46 -0.59
N GLU A 261 6.66 5.33 -0.25
CA GLU A 261 5.49 5.25 0.62
C GLU A 261 5.77 5.88 1.99
N LYS A 262 4.85 6.75 2.46
CA LYS A 262 5.03 7.44 3.76
C LYS A 262 5.20 6.49 4.93
N GLY A 263 4.51 5.33 4.91
CA GLY A 263 4.62 4.29 5.93
C GLY A 263 5.99 3.60 5.99
N LYS A 264 6.79 3.73 4.95
CA LYS A 264 8.16 3.17 4.88
C LYS A 264 9.24 4.16 5.30
N VAL A 265 8.90 5.42 5.58
CA VAL A 265 9.84 6.49 5.93
C VAL A 265 9.96 6.64 7.44
N ARG A 266 11.19 6.64 7.94
CA ARG A 266 11.52 6.95 9.34
C ARG A 266 12.66 7.97 9.39
N VAL A 267 12.50 9.02 10.20
CA VAL A 267 13.52 10.04 10.46
C VAL A 267 13.89 9.96 11.94
N VAL A 268 15.19 9.80 12.25
CA VAL A 268 15.74 9.65 13.59
C VAL A 268 16.89 10.61 13.84
#